data_cbae1ca34d5dffd92d030f5e27893734
#
_entry.id   cbae1ca34d5dffd92d030f5e27893734
#
_cell.length_a   1.000
_cell.length_b   1.000
_cell.length_c   1.000
_cell.angle_alpha   90.00
_cell.angle_beta   90.00
_cell.angle_gamma   90.00
#
_symmetry.space_group_name_H-M   'P 1'
#
loop_
_entity.id
_entity.type
_entity.pdbx_description
1 polymer ?
#
loop_
_entity_poly.entity_id
_entity_poly.type
_entity_poly.pdbx_seq_one_letter_code
_entity_poly.pdbx_strand_id
1 'polypeptide(L)'
;MKKRVLGIDPGLANTGFGVVDFENGRYRMVSYGVITTDSSQSHGERLMKIYSHLSAIICEFEPDEAGMETLYFAKNAATAMSVAEARGVVTLCLAQHSVKLGEYTPNQIKQSVTGTASANKELVERCVKLL
;
A
#
# COMPACT_ATOMS: atom_id res chain seq x y z
N MET A 1 -10.39 -5.41 20.36
CA MET A 1 -10.79 -4.63 19.16
C MET A 1 -9.86 -4.96 18.01
N LYS A 2 -10.43 -5.28 16.88
CA LYS A 2 -9.66 -5.62 15.67
C LYS A 2 -9.50 -4.40 14.79
N LYS A 3 -8.29 -4.17 14.30
CA LYS A 3 -7.98 -3.11 13.35
C LYS A 3 -7.38 -3.71 12.09
N ARG A 4 -7.92 -3.36 10.93
CA ARG A 4 -7.41 -3.82 9.65
C ARG A 4 -6.72 -2.68 8.92
N VAL A 5 -5.49 -2.92 8.49
CA VAL A 5 -4.65 -1.93 7.83
C VAL A 5 -4.26 -2.44 6.43
N LEU A 6 -4.40 -1.57 5.45
CA LEU A 6 -3.96 -1.81 4.08
C LEU A 6 -2.67 -1.04 3.84
N GLY A 7 -1.58 -1.76 3.59
CA GLY A 7 -0.32 -1.15 3.19
C GLY A 7 -0.19 -1.16 1.68
N ILE A 8 0.34 -0.08 1.10
CA ILE A 8 0.46 0.06 -0.35
C ILE A 8 1.82 0.63 -0.71
N ASP A 9 2.46 0.01 -1.70
CA ASP A 9 3.67 0.50 -2.33
C ASP A 9 3.34 0.87 -3.79
N PRO A 10 3.05 2.14 -4.08
CA PRO A 10 2.60 2.56 -5.41
C PRO A 10 3.71 2.51 -6.46
N GLY A 11 3.41 1.96 -7.60
CA GLY A 11 4.26 1.97 -8.76
C GLY A 11 3.42 1.78 -10.01
N LEU A 12 3.85 2.33 -11.13
CA LEU A 12 3.08 2.24 -12.38
C LEU A 12 3.05 0.80 -12.90
N ALA A 13 4.20 0.15 -12.99
CA ALA A 13 4.29 -1.22 -13.47
C ALA A 13 3.81 -2.22 -12.41
N ASN A 14 4.13 -1.97 -11.16
CA ASN A 14 3.80 -2.84 -10.04
C ASN A 14 3.38 -2.00 -8.84
N THR A 15 2.17 -2.21 -8.36
CA THR A 15 1.69 -1.64 -7.11
C THR A 15 1.49 -2.77 -6.11
N GLY A 16 2.36 -2.83 -5.10
CA GLY A 16 2.28 -3.85 -4.06
C GLY A 16 1.26 -3.48 -2.98
N PHE A 17 0.61 -4.49 -2.41
CA PHE A 17 -0.31 -4.27 -1.29
C PHE A 17 -0.25 -5.43 -0.30
N GLY A 18 -0.57 -5.11 0.95
CA GLY A 18 -0.74 -6.09 2.01
C GLY A 18 -1.87 -5.67 2.93
N VAL A 19 -2.67 -6.64 3.37
CA VAL A 19 -3.75 -6.43 4.33
C VAL A 19 -3.41 -7.17 5.61
N VAL A 20 -3.35 -6.45 6.71
CA VAL A 20 -2.94 -6.98 8.02
C VAL A 20 -4.00 -6.67 9.05
N ASP A 21 -4.36 -7.67 9.85
CA ASP A 21 -5.21 -7.49 11.02
C ASP A 21 -4.36 -7.39 12.28
N PHE A 22 -4.73 -6.46 13.14
CA PHE A 22 -4.18 -6.33 14.46
C PHE A 22 -5.29 -6.53 15.49
N GLU A 23 -5.10 -7.50 16.38
CA GLU A 23 -6.06 -7.83 17.44
C GLU A 23 -5.34 -8.46 18.63
N ASN A 24 -5.65 -7.98 19.82
CA ASN A 24 -5.08 -8.53 21.07
C ASN A 24 -3.56 -8.57 21.08
N GLY A 25 -2.92 -7.52 20.55
CA GLY A 25 -1.46 -7.44 20.49
C GLY A 25 -0.82 -8.34 19.43
N ARG A 26 -1.61 -8.96 18.57
CA ARG A 26 -1.12 -9.86 17.53
C ARG A 26 -1.43 -9.35 16.14
N TYR A 27 -0.51 -9.59 15.22
CA TYR A 27 -0.66 -9.27 13.80
C TYR A 27 -0.90 -10.54 12.99
N ARG A 28 -1.81 -10.45 12.04
CA ARG A 28 -2.06 -11.54 11.12
C ARG A 28 -2.13 -11.01 9.69
N MET A 29 -1.36 -11.61 8.79
CA MET A 29 -1.45 -11.31 7.37
C MET A 29 -2.75 -11.91 6.83
N VAL A 30 -3.63 -11.04 6.30
CA VAL A 30 -4.91 -11.45 5.73
C VAL A 30 -4.76 -11.74 4.24
N SER A 31 -4.10 -10.85 3.51
CA SER A 31 -3.88 -10.98 2.08
C SER A 31 -2.72 -10.11 1.64
N TYR A 32 -2.16 -10.43 0.48
CA TYR A 32 -1.13 -9.61 -0.14
C TYR A 32 -1.06 -9.91 -1.63
N GLY A 33 -0.47 -9.01 -2.36
CA GLY A 33 -0.30 -9.21 -3.79
C GLY A 33 0.30 -8.01 -4.48
N VAL A 34 0.30 -8.07 -5.79
CA VAL A 34 0.82 -7.01 -6.64
C VAL A 34 -0.18 -6.76 -7.77
N ILE A 35 -0.52 -5.49 -7.96
CA ILE A 35 -1.28 -5.04 -9.13
C ILE A 35 -0.26 -4.73 -10.20
N THR A 36 -0.30 -5.46 -11.31
CA THR A 36 0.65 -5.27 -12.42
C THR A 36 -0.04 -4.63 -13.61
N THR A 37 0.68 -3.75 -14.29
CA THR A 37 0.23 -3.17 -15.55
C THR A 37 1.26 -3.43 -16.64
N ASP A 38 0.81 -3.48 -17.89
CA ASP A 38 1.67 -3.76 -19.02
C ASP A 38 2.06 -2.48 -19.77
N SER A 39 3.34 -2.37 -20.12
CA SER A 39 3.86 -1.23 -20.86
C SER A 39 3.24 -1.09 -22.26
N SER A 40 2.61 -2.14 -22.80
CA SER A 40 1.88 -2.08 -24.06
C SER A 40 0.53 -1.34 -23.93
N GLN A 41 0.02 -1.17 -22.73
CA GLN A 41 -1.22 -0.44 -22.48
C GLN A 41 -0.96 1.07 -22.46
N SER A 42 -1.99 1.85 -22.77
CA SER A 42 -1.89 3.30 -22.66
C SER A 42 -1.68 3.70 -21.19
N HIS A 43 -1.11 4.87 -20.98
CA HIS A 43 -0.85 5.38 -19.64
C HIS A 43 -2.14 5.46 -18.80
N GLY A 44 -3.21 6.00 -19.40
CA GLY A 44 -4.50 6.08 -18.72
C GLY A 44 -5.09 4.72 -18.37
N GLU A 45 -4.97 3.75 -19.27
CA GLU A 45 -5.43 2.38 -19.00
C GLU A 45 -4.68 1.74 -17.83
N ARG A 46 -3.37 2.01 -17.75
CA ARG A 46 -2.56 1.51 -16.63
C ARG A 46 -3.01 2.10 -15.30
N LEU A 47 -3.24 3.41 -15.27
CA LEU A 47 -3.74 4.09 -14.08
C LEU A 47 -5.15 3.61 -13.71
N MET A 48 -6.02 3.40 -14.68
CA MET A 48 -7.35 2.85 -14.44
C MET A 48 -7.30 1.45 -13.85
N LYS A 49 -6.37 0.62 -14.30
CA LYS A 49 -6.21 -0.73 -13.76
C LYS A 49 -5.80 -0.69 -12.29
N ILE A 50 -4.85 0.18 -11.94
CA ILE A 50 -4.45 0.35 -10.53
C ILE A 50 -5.66 0.76 -9.70
N TYR A 51 -6.41 1.75 -10.16
CA TYR A 51 -7.60 2.23 -9.46
C TYR A 51 -8.65 1.12 -9.28
N SER A 52 -8.99 0.43 -10.35
CA SER A 52 -10.05 -0.60 -10.33
C SER A 52 -9.70 -1.78 -9.42
N HIS A 53 -8.46 -2.24 -9.48
CA HIS A 53 -8.01 -3.35 -8.65
C HIS A 53 -7.94 -2.95 -7.18
N LEU A 54 -7.42 -1.75 -6.89
CA LEU A 54 -7.36 -1.25 -5.52
C LEU A 54 -8.77 -1.05 -4.95
N SER A 55 -9.68 -0.51 -5.75
CA SER A 55 -11.08 -0.36 -5.36
C SER A 55 -11.70 -1.72 -4.98
N ALA A 56 -11.44 -2.77 -5.77
CA ALA A 56 -11.92 -4.11 -5.46
C ALA A 56 -11.34 -4.64 -4.15
N ILE A 57 -10.05 -4.40 -3.91
CA ILE A 57 -9.37 -4.81 -2.67
C ILE A 57 -9.99 -4.10 -1.46
N ILE A 58 -10.24 -2.80 -1.58
CA ILE A 58 -10.87 -2.03 -0.49
C ILE A 58 -12.28 -2.55 -0.21
N CYS A 59 -13.06 -2.82 -1.24
CA CYS A 59 -14.41 -3.34 -1.08
C CYS A 59 -14.43 -4.73 -0.47
N GLU A 60 -13.47 -5.59 -0.83
CA GLU A 60 -13.40 -6.95 -0.31
C GLU A 60 -12.95 -6.99 1.15
N PHE A 61 -11.91 -6.26 1.49
CA PHE A 61 -11.28 -6.35 2.81
C PHE A 61 -11.75 -5.30 3.81
N GLU A 62 -12.35 -4.22 3.34
CA GLU A 62 -12.88 -3.15 4.19
C GLU A 62 -11.87 -2.68 5.26
N PRO A 63 -10.69 -2.18 4.85
CA PRO A 63 -9.68 -1.75 5.80
C PRO A 63 -10.14 -0.53 6.59
N ASP A 64 -9.72 -0.46 7.86
CA ASP A 64 -10.01 0.69 8.72
C ASP A 64 -9.15 1.89 8.36
N GLU A 65 -7.91 1.62 7.93
CA GLU A 65 -7.00 2.66 7.47
C GLU A 65 -5.99 2.07 6.49
N ALA A 66 -5.28 2.95 5.79
CA ALA A 66 -4.24 2.57 4.86
C ALA A 66 -2.95 3.34 5.16
N GLY A 67 -1.82 2.78 4.75
CA GLY A 67 -0.51 3.41 4.88
C GLY A 67 0.28 3.30 3.60
N MET A 68 1.07 4.33 3.32
CA MET A 68 2.06 4.36 2.24
C MET A 68 3.39 4.86 2.77
N GLU A 69 4.47 4.31 2.23
CA GLU A 69 5.80 4.78 2.55
C GLU A 69 6.08 6.15 1.92
N THR A 70 6.79 7.01 2.64
CA THR A 70 7.17 8.34 2.15
C THR A 70 8.58 8.35 1.54
N LEU A 71 9.01 7.26 0.92
CA LEU A 71 10.31 7.22 0.28
C LEU A 71 10.27 7.91 -1.07
N TYR A 72 11.16 8.90 -1.23
CA TYR A 72 11.30 9.68 -2.44
C TYR A 72 12.56 9.29 -3.20
N PHE A 73 12.76 7.98 -3.42
CA PHE A 73 13.89 7.53 -4.22
C PHE A 73 13.47 7.44 -5.68
N ALA A 74 13.96 8.37 -6.47
CA ALA A 74 13.84 8.31 -7.91
C ALA A 74 15.23 8.27 -8.51
N LYS A 75 15.51 7.26 -9.33
CA LYS A 75 16.77 7.17 -10.06
C LYS A 75 16.85 8.24 -11.15
N ASN A 76 15.69 8.71 -11.60
CA ASN A 76 15.60 9.76 -12.60
C ASN A 76 14.21 10.39 -12.55
N ALA A 77 14.01 11.48 -13.30
CA ALA A 77 12.76 12.23 -13.31
C ALA A 77 11.57 11.40 -13.83
N ALA A 78 11.79 10.55 -14.82
CA ALA A 78 10.71 9.72 -15.38
C ALA A 78 10.18 8.73 -14.34
N THR A 79 11.06 8.10 -13.58
CA THR A 79 10.68 7.19 -12.49
C THR A 79 9.93 7.94 -11.40
N ALA A 80 10.40 9.14 -11.02
CA ALA A 80 9.73 9.97 -10.03
C ALA A 80 8.30 10.34 -10.47
N MET A 81 8.12 10.69 -11.73
CA MET A 81 6.82 11.07 -12.27
C MET A 81 5.85 9.88 -12.24
N SER A 82 6.29 8.71 -12.70
CA SER A 82 5.42 7.53 -12.75
C SER A 82 5.01 7.08 -11.34
N VAL A 83 5.91 7.15 -10.37
CA VAL A 83 5.60 6.84 -8.97
C VAL A 83 4.61 7.86 -8.42
N ALA A 84 4.82 9.15 -8.68
CA ALA A 84 3.92 10.22 -8.23
C ALA A 84 2.51 10.05 -8.79
N GLU A 85 2.39 9.67 -10.06
CA GLU A 85 1.09 9.44 -10.69
C GLU A 85 0.37 8.24 -10.07
N ALA A 86 1.09 7.14 -9.85
CA ALA A 86 0.52 5.97 -9.19
C ALA A 86 0.09 6.31 -7.75
N ARG A 87 0.89 7.08 -7.01
CA ARG A 87 0.53 7.56 -5.67
C ARG A 87 -0.74 8.40 -5.70
N GLY A 88 -0.88 9.27 -6.69
CA GLY A 88 -2.07 10.09 -6.85
C GLY A 88 -3.33 9.26 -7.05
N VAL A 89 -3.24 8.24 -7.90
CA VAL A 89 -4.35 7.31 -8.13
C VAL A 89 -4.72 6.56 -6.86
N VAL A 90 -3.74 6.05 -6.13
CA VAL A 90 -3.96 5.34 -4.86
C VAL A 90 -4.63 6.28 -3.85
N THR A 91 -4.11 7.50 -3.71
CA THR A 91 -4.65 8.49 -2.78
C THR A 91 -6.11 8.83 -3.11
N LEU A 92 -6.41 9.04 -4.39
CA LEU A 92 -7.77 9.31 -4.85
C LEU A 92 -8.71 8.14 -4.56
N CYS A 93 -8.27 6.93 -4.86
CA CYS A 93 -9.06 5.73 -4.62
C CYS A 93 -9.43 5.57 -3.14
N LEU A 94 -8.44 5.74 -2.26
CA LEU A 94 -8.67 5.67 -0.82
C LEU A 94 -9.62 6.76 -0.33
N ALA A 95 -9.46 7.98 -0.83
CA ALA A 95 -10.34 9.09 -0.47
C ALA A 95 -11.78 8.84 -0.90
N GLN A 96 -11.99 8.30 -2.10
CA GLN A 96 -13.33 7.99 -2.59
C GLN A 96 -14.01 6.89 -1.78
N HIS A 97 -13.23 5.99 -1.21
CA HIS A 97 -13.76 4.92 -0.35
C HIS A 97 -13.77 5.31 1.13
N SER A 98 -13.45 6.55 1.45
CA SER A 98 -13.39 7.08 2.82
C SER A 98 -12.44 6.31 3.74
N VAL A 99 -11.35 5.81 3.17
CA VAL A 99 -10.29 5.13 3.93
C VAL A 99 -9.23 6.17 4.33
N LYS A 100 -8.97 6.30 5.63
CA LYS A 100 -7.96 7.21 6.13
C LYS A 100 -6.58 6.75 5.67
N LEU A 101 -5.84 7.67 5.05
CA LEU A 101 -4.48 7.39 4.59
C LEU A 101 -3.46 8.07 5.49
N GLY A 102 -2.52 7.28 6.00
CA GLY A 102 -1.32 7.78 6.66
C GLY A 102 -0.11 7.58 5.77
N GLU A 103 0.80 8.55 5.76
CA GLU A 103 2.08 8.42 5.09
C GLU A 103 3.14 8.19 6.16
N TYR A 104 3.90 7.10 6.02
CA TYR A 104 4.83 6.66 7.05
C TYR A 104 6.23 6.45 6.49
N THR A 105 7.24 6.82 7.29
CA THR A 105 8.61 6.39 7.04
C THR A 105 8.71 4.88 7.31
N PRO A 106 9.76 4.20 6.83
CA PRO A 106 9.96 2.79 7.15
C PRO A 106 9.91 2.47 8.64
N ASN A 107 10.48 3.33 9.47
CA ASN A 107 10.43 3.15 10.94
C ASN A 107 9.02 3.31 11.48
N GLN A 108 8.28 4.29 10.99
CA GLN A 108 6.89 4.49 11.40
C GLN A 108 6.00 3.32 10.99
N ILE A 109 6.23 2.74 9.81
CA ILE A 109 5.53 1.53 9.38
C ILE A 109 5.80 0.39 10.34
N LYS A 110 7.06 0.19 10.72
CA LYS A 110 7.42 -0.82 11.73
C LYS A 110 6.66 -0.61 13.03
N GLN A 111 6.62 0.61 13.52
CA GLN A 111 5.92 0.94 14.77
C GLN A 111 4.40 0.72 14.63
N SER A 112 3.82 1.10 13.49
CA SER A 112 2.38 0.93 13.26
C SER A 112 1.97 -0.53 13.18
N VAL A 113 2.79 -1.35 12.52
CA VAL A 113 2.47 -2.76 12.26
C VAL A 113 2.79 -3.63 13.47
N THR A 114 3.89 -3.37 14.18
CA THR A 114 4.37 -4.23 15.26
C THR A 114 4.19 -3.64 16.66
N GLY A 115 3.82 -2.38 16.76
CA GLY A 115 3.73 -1.67 18.04
C GLY A 115 5.08 -1.25 18.60
N THR A 116 6.18 -1.87 18.16
CA THR A 116 7.54 -1.47 18.52
C THR A 116 8.45 -1.65 17.31
N ALA A 117 9.53 -0.86 17.26
CA ALA A 117 10.47 -0.90 16.14
C ALA A 117 11.25 -2.22 16.05
N SER A 118 11.30 -2.99 17.13
CA SER A 118 12.06 -4.23 17.21
C SER A 118 11.21 -5.50 17.23
N ALA A 119 9.89 -5.37 17.43
CA ALA A 119 9.03 -6.53 17.57
C ALA A 119 8.76 -7.18 16.21
N ASN A 120 8.85 -8.50 16.18
CA ASN A 120 8.47 -9.33 15.05
C ASN A 120 9.04 -8.86 13.70
N LYS A 121 10.36 -8.84 13.63
CA LYS A 121 11.12 -8.41 12.44
C LYS A 121 10.67 -9.14 11.17
N GLU A 122 10.35 -10.43 11.26
CA GLU A 122 9.91 -11.21 10.11
C GLU A 122 8.59 -10.72 9.54
N LEU A 123 7.62 -10.42 10.40
CA LEU A 123 6.33 -9.88 9.97
C LEU A 123 6.51 -8.50 9.32
N VAL A 124 7.36 -7.65 9.91
CA VAL A 124 7.69 -6.35 9.35
C VAL A 124 8.33 -6.49 7.98
N GLU A 125 9.29 -7.40 7.85
CA GLU A 125 9.96 -7.64 6.57
C GLU A 125 8.97 -8.10 5.50
N ARG A 126 8.01 -8.95 5.85
CA ARG A 126 6.95 -9.37 4.93
C ARG A 126 6.10 -8.19 4.51
N CYS A 127 5.65 -7.37 5.45
CA CYS A 127 4.85 -6.20 5.15
C CYS A 127 5.61 -5.21 4.26
N VAL A 128 6.88 -4.94 4.58
CA VAL A 128 7.72 -4.02 3.80
C VAL A 128 8.02 -4.56 2.41
N LYS A 129 8.25 -5.87 2.26
CA LYS A 129 8.48 -6.49 0.96
C LYS A 129 7.25 -6.49 0.07
N LEU A 130 6.07 -6.47 0.68
CA LEU A 130 4.80 -6.42 -0.04
C LEU A 130 4.39 -4.99 -0.37
N LEU A 131 5.03 -4.03 0.29
CA LEU A 131 4.81 -2.60 0.05
C LEU A 131 5.73 -2.06 -1.09
#